data_df7cefeed18c18f4d4eb9e4de1b45a64
#
_entry.id   df7cefeed18c18f4d4eb9e4de1b45a64
#
_cell.length_a   1.000
_cell.length_b   1.000
_cell.length_c   1.000
_cell.angle_alpha   90.00
_cell.angle_beta   90.00
_cell.angle_gamma   90.00
#
_symmetry.space_group_name_H-M   'P 1'
#
loop_
_entity.id
_entity.type
_entity.pdbx_description
1 polymer ?
#
loop_
_entity_poly.entity_id
_entity_poly.type
_entity_poly.pdbx_seq_one_letter_code
_entity_poly.pdbx_strand_id
1 'polypeptide(L)'
;MKVIHHKDFDFDSSLLTISVAHPIKNNIKHFVKYNKDYLIIQTPLLYVPFGIQEYNTRNTIDISFHNIKYSKQTEHFYNTINVLHNTILDYVDTKDKTIFGIKHSVGYPPLLKLNVGKTTCWNNNREQMSLEDIKKNSFGSLIIHLEGVYITEKNIGFIWNVLQIRVKEEINLDTYAFVDDPVAPVAPVAPVAPVSLVPPIADKYSRMLKMGISRQAVEQKKLLDGIKTPSAVDLLSGLSSLKKVTVTEKKKKFKKPDTNQFVIDQDTILGALKGLKKI
;
A
#
# COMPACT_ATOMS: atom_id res chain seq x y z
N MET A 1 -9.59 -24.21 -21.69
CA MET A 1 -8.76 -23.30 -20.86
C MET A 1 -9.22 -23.44 -19.41
N LYS A 2 -8.36 -23.97 -18.54
CA LYS A 2 -8.68 -24.21 -17.12
C LYS A 2 -7.89 -23.23 -16.26
N VAL A 3 -8.56 -22.54 -15.34
CA VAL A 3 -7.92 -21.69 -14.34
C VAL A 3 -7.59 -22.56 -13.12
N ILE A 4 -6.35 -22.52 -12.67
CA ILE A 4 -5.88 -23.24 -11.48
C ILE A 4 -5.96 -22.25 -10.30
N HIS A 5 -6.64 -22.63 -9.23
CA HIS A 5 -6.67 -21.82 -8.04
C HIS A 5 -5.33 -21.93 -7.27
N HIS A 6 -4.81 -20.83 -6.71
CA HIS A 6 -3.50 -20.82 -6.05
C HIS A 6 -3.34 -21.86 -4.92
N LYS A 7 -4.43 -22.31 -4.30
CA LYS A 7 -4.40 -23.34 -3.25
C LYS A 7 -4.18 -24.73 -3.81
N ASP A 8 -4.57 -24.93 -5.09
CA ASP A 8 -4.52 -26.22 -5.78
C ASP A 8 -3.34 -26.27 -6.76
N PHE A 9 -2.53 -25.21 -6.78
CA PHE A 9 -1.38 -25.09 -7.66
C PHE A 9 -0.11 -25.58 -6.97
N ASP A 10 0.05 -26.91 -6.96
CA ASP A 10 1.32 -27.55 -6.63
C ASP A 10 2.10 -27.76 -7.92
N PHE A 11 3.19 -27.01 -8.07
CA PHE A 11 3.98 -27.04 -9.30
C PHE A 11 4.73 -28.36 -9.44
N ASP A 12 4.47 -29.08 -10.53
CA ASP A 12 5.18 -30.28 -10.94
C ASP A 12 5.97 -30.01 -12.23
N SER A 13 7.30 -30.03 -12.14
CA SER A 13 8.19 -29.78 -13.27
C SER A 13 8.00 -30.75 -14.44
N SER A 14 7.51 -31.97 -14.19
CA SER A 14 7.25 -32.95 -15.23
C SER A 14 6.10 -32.56 -16.17
N LEU A 15 5.21 -31.69 -15.71
CA LEU A 15 4.08 -31.15 -16.49
C LEU A 15 4.45 -29.89 -17.28
N LEU A 16 5.65 -29.33 -17.04
CA LEU A 16 6.12 -28.13 -17.72
C LEU A 16 6.62 -28.48 -19.13
N THR A 17 6.20 -27.70 -20.10
CA THR A 17 6.70 -27.79 -21.47
C THR A 17 7.11 -26.40 -21.94
N ILE A 18 8.34 -26.29 -22.42
CA ILE A 18 8.90 -25.06 -22.96
C ILE A 18 9.09 -25.28 -24.46
N SER A 19 8.58 -24.37 -25.28
CA SER A 19 8.71 -24.46 -26.74
C SER A 19 10.17 -24.30 -27.18
N VAL A 20 10.44 -24.72 -28.39
CA VAL A 20 11.68 -24.33 -29.09
C VAL A 20 11.77 -22.81 -29.18
N ALA A 21 12.98 -22.32 -29.40
CA ALA A 21 13.26 -20.89 -29.56
C ALA A 21 12.50 -20.30 -30.76
N HIS A 22 11.69 -19.26 -30.50
CA HIS A 22 11.04 -18.48 -31.56
C HIS A 22 11.73 -17.13 -31.69
N PRO A 23 12.47 -16.88 -32.79
CA PRO A 23 13.11 -15.59 -33.02
C PRO A 23 12.06 -14.50 -33.28
N ILE A 24 12.15 -13.38 -32.55
CA ILE A 24 11.31 -12.18 -32.73
C ILE A 24 12.23 -10.97 -32.84
N LYS A 25 12.48 -10.51 -34.08
CA LYS A 25 13.49 -9.47 -34.36
C LYS A 25 14.87 -9.90 -33.79
N ASN A 26 15.42 -9.12 -32.87
CA ASN A 26 16.71 -9.40 -32.22
C ASN A 26 16.58 -10.17 -30.89
N ASN A 27 15.40 -10.71 -30.60
CA ASN A 27 15.10 -11.40 -29.34
C ASN A 27 14.63 -12.82 -29.62
N ILE A 28 14.69 -13.65 -28.59
CA ILE A 28 14.19 -15.02 -28.61
C ILE A 28 13.01 -15.10 -27.62
N LYS A 29 11.96 -15.79 -28.01
CA LYS A 29 10.83 -16.10 -27.13
C LYS A 29 10.62 -17.60 -27.03
N HIS A 30 10.45 -18.09 -25.82
CA HIS A 30 9.99 -19.43 -25.54
C HIS A 30 8.58 -19.36 -24.95
N PHE A 31 7.64 -20.09 -25.52
CA PHE A 31 6.30 -20.22 -24.95
C PHE A 31 6.32 -21.28 -23.86
N VAL A 32 5.55 -21.03 -22.80
CA VAL A 32 5.41 -21.96 -21.67
C VAL A 32 4.01 -22.57 -21.67
N LYS A 33 3.95 -23.88 -21.51
CA LYS A 33 2.72 -24.64 -21.29
C LYS A 33 2.85 -25.49 -20.03
N TYR A 34 1.75 -25.72 -19.37
CA TYR A 34 1.66 -26.59 -18.21
C TYR A 34 0.54 -27.60 -18.41
N ASN A 35 0.88 -28.88 -18.24
CA ASN A 35 -0.05 -29.99 -18.54
C ASN A 35 -0.67 -29.87 -19.95
N LYS A 36 0.16 -29.57 -20.97
CA LYS A 36 -0.20 -29.39 -22.39
C LYS A 36 -1.13 -28.22 -22.70
N ASP A 37 -1.54 -27.41 -21.71
CA ASP A 37 -2.41 -26.23 -21.85
C ASP A 37 -1.68 -24.94 -21.41
N TYR A 38 -2.35 -23.81 -21.50
CA TYR A 38 -1.87 -22.55 -20.95
C TYR A 38 -1.78 -22.60 -19.42
N LEU A 39 -0.71 -22.06 -18.85
CA LEU A 39 -0.60 -21.90 -17.41
C LEU A 39 -1.35 -20.66 -16.96
N ILE A 40 -2.55 -20.87 -16.43
CA ILE A 40 -3.42 -19.80 -15.95
C ILE A 40 -3.73 -20.04 -14.48
N ILE A 41 -3.39 -19.06 -13.64
CA ILE A 41 -3.48 -19.17 -12.19
C ILE A 41 -4.30 -18.04 -11.63
N GLN A 42 -5.20 -18.35 -10.71
CA GLN A 42 -5.84 -17.37 -9.84
C GLN A 42 -4.95 -17.14 -8.62
N THR A 43 -4.49 -15.91 -8.42
CA THR A 43 -3.63 -15.53 -7.29
C THR A 43 -4.42 -15.51 -5.97
N PRO A 44 -3.75 -15.59 -4.81
CA PRO A 44 -4.34 -15.15 -3.55
C PRO A 44 -4.68 -13.65 -3.61
N LEU A 45 -5.28 -13.13 -2.54
CA LEU A 45 -5.46 -11.69 -2.39
C LEU A 45 -4.09 -11.03 -2.19
N LEU A 46 -3.66 -10.22 -3.14
CA LEU A 46 -2.36 -9.54 -3.15
C LEU A 46 -2.53 -8.02 -3.11
N TYR A 47 -1.50 -7.35 -2.62
CA TYR A 47 -1.44 -5.89 -2.56
C TYR A 47 -0.96 -5.32 -3.89
N VAL A 48 -1.63 -4.26 -4.35
CA VAL A 48 -1.34 -3.51 -5.58
C VAL A 48 -0.85 -2.11 -5.19
N PRO A 49 0.48 -1.91 -5.05
CA PRO A 49 1.02 -0.68 -4.48
C PRO A 49 0.82 0.54 -5.37
N PHE A 50 0.81 0.37 -6.68
CA PHE A 50 0.90 1.49 -7.62
C PHE A 50 -0.31 1.66 -8.54
N GLY A 51 -1.30 0.74 -8.47
CA GLY A 51 -2.38 0.70 -9.46
C GLY A 51 -1.87 0.29 -10.85
N ILE A 52 -2.61 0.71 -11.88
CA ILE A 52 -2.17 0.52 -13.28
C ILE A 52 -1.13 1.58 -13.64
N GLN A 53 -0.05 1.16 -14.27
CA GLN A 53 1.04 2.01 -14.72
C GLN A 53 1.24 1.84 -16.22
N GLU A 54 1.47 2.94 -16.92
CA GLU A 54 1.90 2.91 -18.31
C GLU A 54 3.44 2.84 -18.37
N TYR A 55 3.97 1.85 -19.07
CA TYR A 55 5.38 1.68 -19.33
C TYR A 55 5.62 1.34 -20.80
N ASN A 56 6.35 2.21 -21.52
CA ASN A 56 6.63 2.03 -22.96
C ASN A 56 5.37 1.71 -23.78
N THR A 57 4.31 2.51 -23.64
CA THR A 57 3.00 2.34 -24.33
C THR A 57 2.23 1.07 -23.96
N ARG A 58 2.62 0.38 -22.88
CA ARG A 58 1.95 -0.82 -22.36
C ARG A 58 1.49 -0.57 -20.94
N ASN A 59 0.27 -0.99 -20.66
CA ASN A 59 -0.21 -0.97 -19.29
C ASN A 59 0.37 -2.15 -18.52
N THR A 60 0.83 -1.88 -17.31
CA THR A 60 1.39 -2.86 -16.38
C THR A 60 0.81 -2.67 -14.99
N ILE A 61 0.81 -3.74 -14.21
CA ILE A 61 0.47 -3.73 -12.79
C ILE A 61 1.53 -4.49 -12.01
N ASP A 62 1.94 -3.93 -10.89
CA ASP A 62 2.84 -4.61 -9.97
C ASP A 62 2.03 -5.19 -8.80
N ILE A 63 2.21 -6.47 -8.53
CA ILE A 63 1.65 -7.13 -7.35
C ILE A 63 2.75 -7.36 -6.31
N SER A 64 2.42 -7.13 -5.05
CA SER A 64 3.36 -7.19 -3.95
C SER A 64 3.10 -8.39 -3.04
N PHE A 65 4.18 -9.05 -2.65
CA PHE A 65 4.16 -10.13 -1.66
C PHE A 65 4.40 -9.62 -0.23
N HIS A 66 3.87 -8.42 0.11
CA HIS A 66 4.12 -7.78 1.40
C HIS A 66 3.69 -8.63 2.60
N ASN A 67 2.67 -9.49 2.44
CA ASN A 67 2.14 -10.37 3.51
C ASN A 67 2.80 -11.75 3.57
N ILE A 68 3.91 -11.98 2.88
CA ILE A 68 4.56 -13.29 2.79
C ILE A 68 4.83 -13.93 4.16
N LYS A 69 5.20 -13.12 5.17
CA LYS A 69 5.48 -13.59 6.53
C LYS A 69 4.23 -13.93 7.34
N TYR A 70 3.07 -13.42 6.95
CA TYR A 70 1.83 -13.51 7.74
C TYR A 70 0.74 -14.34 7.06
N SER A 71 0.86 -14.59 5.75
CA SER A 71 -0.12 -15.32 4.97
C SER A 71 0.50 -16.56 4.34
N LYS A 72 0.16 -17.74 4.86
CA LYS A 72 0.60 -19.02 4.28
C LYS A 72 0.23 -19.17 2.79
N GLN A 73 -0.90 -18.57 2.37
CA GLN A 73 -1.33 -18.63 0.97
C GLN A 73 -0.42 -17.77 0.09
N THR A 74 -0.03 -16.58 0.57
CA THR A 74 0.90 -15.70 -0.15
C THR A 74 2.30 -16.29 -0.20
N GLU A 75 2.76 -16.88 0.90
CA GLU A 75 4.05 -17.57 0.99
C GLU A 75 4.11 -18.76 0.04
N HIS A 76 3.11 -19.64 0.08
CA HIS A 76 3.02 -20.78 -0.83
C HIS A 76 3.04 -20.33 -2.29
N PHE A 77 2.20 -19.37 -2.66
CA PHE A 77 2.13 -18.85 -4.02
C PHE A 77 3.47 -18.23 -4.47
N TYR A 78 4.10 -17.42 -3.61
CA TYR A 78 5.42 -16.84 -3.87
C TYR A 78 6.48 -17.93 -4.11
N ASN A 79 6.55 -18.93 -3.25
CA ASN A 79 7.51 -20.02 -3.37
C ASN A 79 7.27 -20.83 -4.66
N THR A 80 6.02 -21.12 -4.98
CA THR A 80 5.64 -21.84 -6.20
C THR A 80 6.05 -21.08 -7.46
N ILE A 81 5.83 -19.75 -7.51
CA ILE A 81 6.27 -18.92 -8.64
C ILE A 81 7.80 -18.87 -8.74
N ASN A 82 8.53 -18.82 -7.62
CA ASN A 82 10.00 -18.87 -7.64
C ASN A 82 10.51 -20.21 -8.18
N VAL A 83 9.94 -21.33 -7.70
CA VAL A 83 10.34 -22.66 -8.21
C VAL A 83 10.05 -22.76 -9.70
N LEU A 84 8.88 -22.32 -10.16
CA LEU A 84 8.52 -22.27 -11.58
C LEU A 84 9.53 -21.45 -12.40
N HIS A 85 9.87 -20.23 -11.93
CA HIS A 85 10.85 -19.37 -12.61
C HIS A 85 12.22 -20.04 -12.70
N ASN A 86 12.71 -20.60 -11.60
CA ASN A 86 14.01 -21.28 -11.57
C ASN A 86 14.02 -22.48 -12.51
N THR A 87 12.98 -23.31 -12.48
CA THR A 87 12.86 -24.47 -13.40
C THR A 87 12.88 -24.02 -14.87
N ILE A 88 12.23 -22.90 -15.21
CA ILE A 88 12.28 -22.38 -16.58
C ILE A 88 13.66 -21.89 -16.93
N LEU A 89 14.37 -21.23 -15.99
CA LEU A 89 15.72 -20.73 -16.22
C LEU A 89 16.75 -21.85 -16.44
N ASP A 90 16.51 -23.04 -15.91
CA ASP A 90 17.33 -24.22 -16.13
C ASP A 90 17.25 -24.73 -17.60
N TYR A 91 16.19 -24.37 -18.33
CA TYR A 91 16.00 -24.73 -19.74
C TYR A 91 16.56 -23.71 -20.73
N VAL A 92 16.90 -22.50 -20.27
CA VAL A 92 17.34 -21.39 -21.14
C VAL A 92 18.78 -20.98 -20.80
N ASP A 93 19.51 -20.51 -21.81
CA ASP A 93 20.85 -19.97 -21.56
C ASP A 93 20.76 -18.65 -20.79
N THR A 94 21.19 -18.71 -19.53
CA THR A 94 21.17 -17.56 -18.60
C THR A 94 22.50 -16.85 -18.47
N LYS A 95 23.56 -17.36 -19.16
CA LYS A 95 24.92 -16.86 -19.04
C LYS A 95 24.99 -15.36 -19.36
N ASP A 96 25.61 -14.60 -18.46
CA ASP A 96 25.86 -13.15 -18.59
C ASP A 96 24.59 -12.29 -18.78
N LYS A 97 23.41 -12.79 -18.38
CA LYS A 97 22.14 -12.09 -18.54
C LYS A 97 21.52 -11.67 -17.20
N THR A 98 20.93 -10.48 -17.21
CA THR A 98 20.12 -10.01 -16.08
C THR A 98 18.73 -10.62 -16.13
N ILE A 99 18.29 -11.23 -15.02
CA ILE A 99 16.99 -11.92 -14.93
C ILE A 99 15.95 -10.98 -14.36
N PHE A 100 14.85 -10.78 -15.11
CA PHE A 100 13.67 -10.03 -14.70
C PHE A 100 12.51 -10.99 -14.37
N GLY A 101 12.46 -11.42 -13.13
CA GLY A 101 11.37 -12.21 -12.56
C GLY A 101 10.69 -11.45 -11.41
N ILE A 102 10.66 -12.07 -10.23
CA ILE A 102 10.24 -11.38 -9.02
C ILE A 102 11.34 -10.40 -8.62
N LYS A 103 11.00 -9.11 -8.57
CA LYS A 103 11.93 -8.04 -8.22
C LYS A 103 12.11 -7.98 -6.70
N HIS A 104 13.35 -8.07 -6.25
CA HIS A 104 13.75 -7.87 -4.87
C HIS A 104 14.43 -6.51 -4.72
N SER A 105 14.04 -5.75 -3.70
CA SER A 105 14.67 -4.47 -3.35
C SER A 105 14.89 -4.42 -1.85
N VAL A 106 16.02 -3.91 -1.40
CA VAL A 106 16.34 -3.81 0.02
C VAL A 106 15.30 -2.96 0.75
N GLY A 107 14.73 -3.47 1.83
CA GLY A 107 13.72 -2.77 2.64
C GLY A 107 12.30 -2.77 2.07
N TYR A 108 12.07 -3.39 0.90
CA TYR A 108 10.75 -3.46 0.29
C TYR A 108 10.32 -4.90 0.03
N PRO A 109 9.02 -5.19 0.09
CA PRO A 109 8.49 -6.51 -0.27
C PRO A 109 8.79 -6.86 -1.72
N PRO A 110 8.93 -8.16 -2.06
CA PRO A 110 9.10 -8.60 -3.42
C PRO A 110 7.91 -8.20 -4.30
N LEU A 111 8.18 -7.85 -5.56
CA LEU A 111 7.19 -7.42 -6.55
C LEU A 111 7.24 -8.33 -7.78
N LEU A 112 6.08 -8.67 -8.32
CA LEU A 112 5.95 -9.30 -9.63
C LEU A 112 5.23 -8.33 -10.58
N LYS A 113 5.89 -7.98 -11.68
CA LYS A 113 5.33 -7.13 -12.73
C LYS A 113 4.55 -7.96 -13.74
N LEU A 114 3.34 -7.51 -14.05
CA LEU A 114 2.42 -8.17 -14.97
C LEU A 114 2.00 -7.20 -16.07
N ASN A 115 1.83 -7.69 -17.30
CA ASN A 115 1.30 -6.92 -18.41
C ASN A 115 -0.24 -6.89 -18.33
N VAL A 116 -0.80 -5.72 -18.53
CA VAL A 116 -2.25 -5.49 -18.61
C VAL A 116 -2.60 -5.19 -20.04
N GLY A 117 -3.28 -6.15 -20.70
CA GLY A 117 -3.72 -6.02 -22.09
C GLY A 117 -5.24 -5.94 -22.16
N LYS A 118 -5.86 -6.93 -22.81
CA LYS A 118 -7.31 -7.11 -22.81
C LYS A 118 -7.79 -7.71 -21.50
N THR A 119 -7.69 -6.95 -20.42
CA THR A 119 -8.00 -7.37 -19.06
C THR A 119 -9.37 -6.87 -18.67
N THR A 120 -10.18 -7.73 -18.05
CA THR A 120 -11.45 -7.31 -17.42
C THR A 120 -11.25 -7.08 -15.94
N CYS A 121 -11.90 -6.04 -15.40
CA CYS A 121 -11.84 -5.70 -13.99
C CYS A 121 -13.22 -5.81 -13.34
N TRP A 122 -13.25 -6.29 -12.10
CA TRP A 122 -14.46 -6.56 -11.33
C TRP A 122 -14.31 -6.06 -9.90
N ASN A 123 -15.39 -5.57 -9.33
CA ASN A 123 -15.46 -5.29 -7.90
C ASN A 123 -15.89 -6.55 -7.11
N ASN A 124 -16.03 -6.43 -5.78
CA ASN A 124 -16.47 -7.54 -4.93
C ASN A 124 -17.91 -7.99 -5.22
N ASN A 125 -18.75 -7.10 -5.74
CA ASN A 125 -20.15 -7.38 -6.09
C ASN A 125 -20.28 -8.08 -7.45
N ARG A 126 -19.15 -8.40 -8.12
CA ARG A 126 -19.08 -8.96 -9.47
C ARG A 126 -19.60 -8.01 -10.55
N GLU A 127 -19.53 -6.72 -10.32
CA GLU A 127 -19.82 -5.69 -11.30
C GLU A 127 -18.55 -5.32 -12.03
N GLN A 128 -18.65 -5.14 -13.33
CA GLN A 128 -17.52 -4.74 -14.16
C GLN A 128 -17.16 -3.28 -13.89
N MET A 129 -15.87 -3.01 -13.73
CA MET A 129 -15.33 -1.67 -13.50
C MET A 129 -14.23 -1.34 -14.51
N SER A 130 -13.87 -0.06 -14.63
CA SER A 130 -12.74 0.37 -15.44
C SER A 130 -11.42 -0.02 -14.81
N LEU A 131 -10.41 -0.28 -15.64
CA LEU A 131 -9.04 -0.49 -15.17
C LEU A 131 -8.46 0.75 -14.48
N GLU A 132 -8.90 1.94 -14.87
CA GLU A 132 -8.47 3.22 -14.31
C GLU A 132 -8.95 3.40 -12.85
N ASP A 133 -10.03 2.70 -12.48
CA ASP A 133 -10.56 2.73 -11.11
C ASP A 133 -9.71 1.94 -10.12
N ILE A 134 -8.70 1.18 -10.59
CA ILE A 134 -7.79 0.45 -9.70
C ILE A 134 -6.85 1.43 -9.03
N LYS A 135 -7.17 1.76 -7.79
CA LYS A 135 -6.42 2.73 -6.99
C LYS A 135 -5.06 2.15 -6.55
N LYS A 136 -4.13 3.06 -6.31
CA LYS A 136 -2.89 2.73 -5.58
C LYS A 136 -3.25 2.25 -4.18
N ASN A 137 -2.42 1.37 -3.64
CA ASN A 137 -2.60 0.79 -2.30
C ASN A 137 -3.87 -0.06 -2.14
N SER A 138 -4.39 -0.59 -3.23
CA SER A 138 -5.55 -1.50 -3.22
C SER A 138 -5.12 -2.96 -3.04
N PHE A 139 -6.11 -3.82 -2.80
CA PHE A 139 -5.94 -5.27 -2.77
C PHE A 139 -6.77 -5.91 -3.88
N GLY A 140 -6.23 -6.97 -4.49
CA GLY A 140 -6.95 -7.69 -5.52
C GLY A 140 -6.50 -9.14 -5.68
N SER A 141 -7.39 -9.96 -6.20
CA SER A 141 -7.05 -11.29 -6.72
C SER A 141 -7.07 -11.22 -8.24
N LEU A 142 -6.04 -11.76 -8.86
CA LEU A 142 -5.84 -11.70 -10.29
C LEU A 142 -5.91 -13.10 -10.91
N ILE A 143 -6.41 -13.19 -12.14
CA ILE A 143 -6.19 -14.35 -13.00
C ILE A 143 -5.06 -13.99 -13.94
N ILE A 144 -3.94 -14.67 -13.80
CA ILE A 144 -2.71 -14.40 -14.54
C ILE A 144 -2.34 -15.59 -15.42
N HIS A 145 -1.70 -15.31 -16.54
CA HIS A 145 -1.23 -16.26 -17.53
C HIS A 145 0.26 -16.08 -17.75
N LEU A 146 1.03 -17.14 -17.56
CA LEU A 146 2.43 -17.19 -17.99
C LEU A 146 2.48 -17.57 -19.47
N GLU A 147 2.70 -16.58 -20.33
CA GLU A 147 2.80 -16.78 -21.77
C GLU A 147 4.15 -17.41 -22.17
N GLY A 148 5.22 -17.00 -21.48
CA GLY A 148 6.55 -17.50 -21.81
C GLY A 148 7.68 -16.66 -21.23
N VAL A 149 8.85 -16.84 -21.83
CA VAL A 149 10.08 -16.13 -21.50
C VAL A 149 10.62 -15.45 -22.74
N TYR A 150 11.03 -14.20 -22.62
CA TYR A 150 11.77 -13.51 -23.66
C TYR A 150 13.25 -13.40 -23.26
N ILE A 151 14.12 -13.54 -24.25
CA ILE A 151 15.56 -13.47 -24.09
C ILE A 151 16.10 -12.45 -25.07
N THR A 152 16.78 -11.45 -24.53
CA THR A 152 17.54 -10.47 -25.29
C THR A 152 19.04 -10.76 -25.18
N GLU A 153 19.87 -9.96 -25.81
CA GLU A 153 21.31 -10.05 -25.65
C GLU A 153 21.75 -9.97 -24.17
N LYS A 154 21.13 -9.07 -23.39
CA LYS A 154 21.53 -8.75 -22.02
C LYS A 154 20.54 -9.21 -20.94
N ASN A 155 19.32 -9.55 -21.32
CA ASN A 155 18.24 -9.73 -20.35
C ASN A 155 17.41 -10.96 -20.64
N ILE A 156 16.89 -11.55 -19.55
CA ILE A 156 15.84 -12.57 -19.58
C ILE A 156 14.65 -12.05 -18.78
N GLY A 157 13.43 -12.19 -19.31
CA GLY A 157 12.23 -11.79 -18.60
C GLY A 157 11.05 -12.72 -18.83
N PHE A 158 10.23 -12.86 -17.79
CA PHE A 158 9.00 -13.64 -17.86
C PHE A 158 7.85 -12.77 -18.35
N ILE A 159 7.04 -13.32 -19.25
CA ILE A 159 5.87 -12.64 -19.81
C ILE A 159 4.64 -13.13 -19.06
N TRP A 160 4.27 -12.40 -18.02
CA TRP A 160 3.03 -12.60 -17.29
C TRP A 160 1.99 -11.62 -17.78
N ASN A 161 0.83 -12.13 -18.17
CA ASN A 161 -0.32 -11.34 -18.62
C ASN A 161 -1.45 -11.46 -17.62
N VAL A 162 -2.11 -10.36 -17.33
CA VAL A 162 -3.32 -10.35 -16.53
C VAL A 162 -4.53 -10.56 -17.45
N LEU A 163 -5.36 -11.54 -17.13
CA LEU A 163 -6.60 -11.80 -17.83
C LEU A 163 -7.80 -11.15 -17.15
N GLN A 164 -7.85 -11.24 -15.82
CA GLN A 164 -8.90 -10.63 -15.01
C GLN A 164 -8.32 -10.10 -13.69
N ILE A 165 -8.94 -9.04 -13.17
CA ILE A 165 -8.66 -8.47 -11.86
C ILE A 165 -9.98 -8.39 -11.10
N ARG A 166 -9.98 -8.85 -9.85
CA ARG A 166 -11.05 -8.58 -8.90
C ARG A 166 -10.48 -7.75 -7.76
N VAL A 167 -10.87 -6.48 -7.70
CA VAL A 167 -10.43 -5.54 -6.67
C VAL A 167 -11.27 -5.75 -5.42
N LYS A 168 -10.62 -5.85 -4.27
CA LYS A 168 -11.29 -5.77 -2.98
C LYS A 168 -11.54 -4.31 -2.65
N GLU A 169 -12.78 -3.93 -2.52
CA GLU A 169 -13.13 -2.60 -2.06
C GLU A 169 -12.56 -2.37 -0.66
N GLU A 170 -11.95 -1.22 -0.46
CA GLU A 170 -11.62 -0.74 0.88
C GLU A 170 -12.92 -0.43 1.60
N ILE A 171 -13.01 -0.85 2.86
CA ILE A 171 -14.09 -0.39 3.72
C ILE A 171 -13.86 1.11 3.91
N ASN A 172 -14.72 1.92 3.29
CA ASN A 172 -14.68 3.36 3.51
C ASN A 172 -15.21 3.65 4.90
N LEU A 173 -14.32 4.01 5.81
CA LEU A 173 -14.62 4.42 7.18
C LEU A 173 -14.79 5.94 7.31
N ASP A 174 -14.89 6.68 6.18
CA ASP A 174 -15.14 8.12 6.20
C ASP A 174 -16.54 8.46 6.73
N THR A 175 -17.43 7.45 6.77
CA THR A 175 -18.74 7.54 7.42
C THR A 175 -18.72 6.78 8.75
N TYR A 176 -19.58 7.21 9.69
CA TYR A 176 -19.76 6.54 10.98
C TYR A 176 -20.13 5.06 10.76
N ALA A 177 -19.21 4.17 11.09
CA ALA A 177 -19.32 2.72 10.84
C ALA A 177 -19.43 1.88 12.13
N PHE A 178 -19.55 2.54 13.28
CA PHE A 178 -19.74 1.83 14.54
C PHE A 178 -21.18 1.28 14.62
N VAL A 179 -21.29 0.04 15.04
CA VAL A 179 -22.57 -0.57 15.39
C VAL A 179 -22.77 -0.24 16.86
N ASP A 180 -23.63 0.72 17.14
CA ASP A 180 -24.00 1.04 18.52
C ASP A 180 -24.76 -0.13 19.12
N ASP A 181 -24.51 -0.43 20.40
CA ASP A 181 -25.27 -1.42 21.11
C ASP A 181 -26.77 -1.02 21.08
N PRO A 182 -27.68 -1.97 20.83
CA PRO A 182 -29.11 -1.65 20.83
C PRO A 182 -29.45 -1.00 22.18
N VAL A 183 -29.86 0.26 22.12
CA VAL A 183 -30.36 0.96 23.30
C VAL A 183 -31.47 0.09 23.89
N ALA A 184 -31.21 -0.49 25.06
CA ALA A 184 -32.22 -1.29 25.75
C ALA A 184 -33.51 -0.49 25.75
N PRO A 185 -34.68 -1.09 25.37
CA PRO A 185 -35.93 -0.37 25.34
C PRO A 185 -36.13 0.25 26.69
N VAL A 186 -36.13 1.59 26.72
CA VAL A 186 -36.43 2.34 27.95
C VAL A 186 -37.82 1.91 28.38
N ALA A 187 -37.91 1.21 29.52
CA ALA A 187 -39.19 0.84 30.10
C ALA A 187 -40.07 2.09 30.15
N PRO A 188 -41.37 2.00 29.81
CA PRO A 188 -42.26 3.15 29.81
C PRO A 188 -42.21 3.79 31.19
N VAL A 189 -41.64 5.00 31.26
CA VAL A 189 -41.56 5.78 32.48
C VAL A 189 -43.00 6.14 32.85
N ALA A 190 -43.41 5.68 34.01
CA ALA A 190 -44.69 6.10 34.58
C ALA A 190 -44.75 7.64 34.59
N PRO A 191 -45.93 8.24 34.36
CA PRO A 191 -46.07 9.69 34.27
C PRO A 191 -45.61 10.34 35.59
N VAL A 192 -44.45 10.94 35.55
CA VAL A 192 -43.88 11.71 36.66
C VAL A 192 -44.57 13.06 36.67
N ALA A 193 -45.12 13.42 37.81
CA ALA A 193 -45.68 14.75 38.09
C ALA A 193 -44.67 15.85 37.71
N PRO A 194 -45.10 17.04 37.29
CA PRO A 194 -44.21 18.08 36.81
C PRO A 194 -43.29 18.56 37.94
N VAL A 195 -42.07 18.06 37.93
CA VAL A 195 -41.00 18.59 38.77
C VAL A 195 -40.29 19.67 37.98
N SER A 196 -40.40 20.88 38.45
CA SER A 196 -39.62 22.01 38.00
C SER A 196 -38.14 21.74 38.25
N LEU A 197 -37.42 21.28 37.23
CA LEU A 197 -35.96 21.05 37.27
C LEU A 197 -35.26 21.95 36.30
N VAL A 198 -34.88 23.11 36.79
CA VAL A 198 -33.70 23.81 36.31
C VAL A 198 -32.53 23.36 37.23
N PRO A 199 -31.65 22.45 36.81
CA PRO A 199 -30.45 22.20 37.61
C PRO A 199 -29.57 23.47 37.54
N PRO A 200 -29.08 23.96 38.66
CA PRO A 200 -28.28 25.17 38.67
C PRO A 200 -26.99 24.94 37.87
N ILE A 201 -26.80 25.74 36.85
CA ILE A 201 -25.60 25.79 35.97
C ILE A 201 -24.29 25.86 36.79
N ALA A 202 -24.39 26.27 38.06
CA ALA A 202 -23.26 26.31 39.00
C ALA A 202 -22.61 24.97 39.33
N ASP A 203 -23.32 23.84 39.19
CA ASP A 203 -22.80 22.56 39.66
C ASP A 203 -21.76 21.91 38.71
N LYS A 204 -21.86 22.16 37.41
CA LYS A 204 -20.92 21.65 36.39
C LYS A 204 -19.49 22.20 36.62
N TYR A 205 -19.36 23.48 36.87
CA TYR A 205 -18.09 24.14 37.07
C TYR A 205 -17.46 23.86 38.43
N SER A 206 -18.30 23.68 39.44
CA SER A 206 -17.89 23.23 40.77
C SER A 206 -17.29 21.83 40.73
N ARG A 207 -17.84 20.94 39.92
CA ARG A 207 -17.26 19.61 39.68
C ARG A 207 -15.89 19.66 38.99
N MET A 208 -15.72 20.50 37.99
CA MET A 208 -14.44 20.67 37.29
C MET A 208 -13.33 21.14 38.26
N LEU A 209 -13.66 22.06 39.18
CA LEU A 209 -12.72 22.50 40.24
C LEU A 209 -12.38 21.38 41.22
N LYS A 210 -13.36 20.58 41.63
CA LYS A 210 -13.13 19.41 42.47
C LYS A 210 -12.27 18.31 41.83
N MET A 211 -12.32 18.20 40.49
CA MET A 211 -11.47 17.29 39.73
C MET A 211 -10.05 17.82 39.50
N GLY A 212 -9.67 18.96 40.08
CA GLY A 212 -8.34 19.52 40.00
C GLY A 212 -8.05 20.32 38.72
N ILE A 213 -9.08 20.66 37.94
CA ILE A 213 -8.91 21.52 36.75
C ILE A 213 -8.65 22.95 37.25
N SER A 214 -7.63 23.61 36.67
CA SER A 214 -7.26 24.94 37.10
C SER A 214 -8.41 25.97 36.96
N ARG A 215 -8.49 26.92 37.90
CA ARG A 215 -9.52 27.95 37.90
C ARG A 215 -9.58 28.73 36.59
N GLN A 216 -8.44 28.99 35.98
CA GLN A 216 -8.36 29.67 34.70
C GLN A 216 -9.00 28.88 33.55
N ALA A 217 -8.76 27.56 33.47
CA ALA A 217 -9.37 26.71 32.46
C ALA A 217 -10.90 26.60 32.64
N VAL A 218 -11.39 26.60 33.89
CA VAL A 218 -12.83 26.61 34.18
C VAL A 218 -13.47 27.93 33.77
N GLU A 219 -12.82 29.08 33.98
CA GLU A 219 -13.29 30.39 33.52
C GLU A 219 -13.33 30.51 32.01
N GLN A 220 -12.29 30.04 31.31
CA GLN A 220 -12.31 29.96 29.86
C GLN A 220 -13.49 29.12 29.34
N LYS A 221 -13.76 27.99 29.98
CA LYS A 221 -14.89 27.13 29.62
C LYS A 221 -16.23 27.81 29.85
N LYS A 222 -16.38 28.57 30.91
CA LYS A 222 -17.59 29.38 31.15
C LYS A 222 -17.82 30.41 30.05
N LEU A 223 -16.75 31.08 29.59
CA LEU A 223 -16.82 32.04 28.49
C LEU A 223 -17.24 31.37 27.18
N LEU A 224 -16.68 30.20 26.87
CA LEU A 224 -17.04 29.41 25.69
C LEU A 224 -18.49 28.89 25.75
N ASP A 225 -19.00 28.58 26.96
CA ASP A 225 -20.35 28.14 27.16
C ASP A 225 -21.35 29.34 27.20
N GLY A 226 -20.91 30.55 26.91
CA GLY A 226 -21.73 31.76 26.77
C GLY A 226 -22.19 32.38 28.08
N ILE A 227 -21.62 31.97 29.22
CA ILE A 227 -21.97 32.52 30.54
C ILE A 227 -21.16 33.79 30.78
N LYS A 228 -21.82 34.92 30.69
CA LYS A 228 -21.24 36.24 31.07
C LYS A 228 -21.06 36.30 32.58
N THR A 229 -19.84 36.16 33.09
CA THR A 229 -19.53 36.45 34.50
C THR A 229 -19.24 37.96 34.65
N PRO A 230 -19.64 38.62 35.74
CA PRO A 230 -19.40 40.04 35.94
C PRO A 230 -17.93 40.45 35.98
N SER A 231 -16.99 39.49 36.12
CA SER A 231 -15.56 39.79 36.19
C SER A 231 -14.87 39.89 34.80
N ALA A 232 -15.61 39.66 33.69
CA ALA A 232 -15.04 39.78 32.35
C ALA A 232 -14.68 41.22 31.97
N VAL A 233 -15.30 42.19 32.60
CA VAL A 233 -15.06 43.64 32.38
C VAL A 233 -13.77 44.07 33.07
N ASP A 234 -13.44 43.51 34.24
CA ASP A 234 -12.21 43.83 34.98
C ASP A 234 -10.95 43.15 34.38
N LEU A 235 -11.10 42.02 33.71
CA LEU A 235 -9.98 41.34 33.03
C LEU A 235 -9.53 42.08 31.78
N LEU A 236 -10.41 42.78 31.07
CA LEU A 236 -10.05 43.57 29.89
C LEU A 236 -9.32 44.88 30.25
N SER A 237 -9.57 45.45 31.42
CA SER A 237 -8.80 46.63 31.90
C SER A 237 -7.39 46.26 32.37
N GLY A 238 -7.15 45.03 32.84
CA GLY A 238 -5.82 44.54 33.21
C GLY A 238 -4.91 44.17 32.04
N LEU A 239 -5.46 43.91 30.87
CA LEU A 239 -4.68 43.55 29.69
C LEU A 239 -4.02 44.72 28.95
N SER A 240 -4.45 45.96 29.24
CA SER A 240 -3.86 47.17 28.66
C SER A 240 -2.49 47.53 29.25
N SER A 241 -2.06 46.89 30.33
CA SER A 241 -0.79 47.13 31.01
C SER A 241 0.29 46.07 30.69
N LEU A 242 -0.01 45.03 29.91
CA LEU A 242 0.98 44.06 29.47
C LEU A 242 1.76 44.66 28.27
N LYS A 243 3.02 45.04 28.53
CA LYS A 243 4.02 45.41 27.51
C LYS A 243 4.00 44.41 26.38
N LYS A 244 3.92 44.90 25.14
CA LYS A 244 4.14 44.12 23.91
C LYS A 244 5.40 43.29 24.07
N VAL A 245 5.25 42.00 24.37
CA VAL A 245 6.30 41.04 24.16
C VAL A 245 6.29 40.73 22.66
N THR A 246 7.25 41.33 21.96
CA THR A 246 7.54 41.01 20.57
C THR A 246 7.97 39.54 20.54
N VAL A 247 7.07 38.68 20.12
CA VAL A 247 7.40 37.29 19.77
C VAL A 247 8.21 37.36 18.48
N THR A 248 9.53 37.38 18.62
CA THR A 248 10.42 37.11 17.50
C THR A 248 10.24 35.64 17.12
N GLU A 249 9.41 35.40 16.12
CA GLU A 249 9.38 34.13 15.41
C GLU A 249 10.78 33.86 14.84
N LYS A 250 11.58 33.10 15.58
CA LYS A 250 12.74 32.43 15.00
C LYS A 250 12.20 31.35 14.05
N LYS A 251 11.95 31.70 12.78
CA LYS A 251 11.85 30.80 11.68
C LYS A 251 13.13 29.96 11.67
N LYS A 252 13.10 28.76 12.20
CA LYS A 252 14.12 27.74 11.94
C LYS A 252 14.07 27.48 10.44
N LYS A 253 14.97 28.13 9.69
CA LYS A 253 15.28 27.74 8.33
C LYS A 253 15.79 26.30 8.41
N PHE A 254 14.99 25.35 7.95
CA PHE A 254 15.47 24.04 7.59
C PHE A 254 16.52 24.25 6.50
N LYS A 255 17.79 24.08 6.85
CA LYS A 255 18.86 23.92 5.87
C LYS A 255 18.52 22.65 5.09
N LYS A 256 18.30 22.78 3.77
CA LYS A 256 18.37 21.66 2.85
C LYS A 256 19.72 20.97 3.10
N PRO A 257 19.78 19.62 3.17
CA PRO A 257 21.05 18.95 3.19
C PRO A 257 21.78 19.33 1.89
N ASP A 258 22.99 19.81 2.02
CA ASP A 258 23.89 20.05 0.91
C ASP A 258 24.01 18.73 0.14
N THR A 259 23.60 18.76 -1.10
CA THR A 259 23.94 17.74 -2.10
C THR A 259 25.44 17.86 -2.33
N ASN A 260 26.24 17.23 -1.47
CA ASN A 260 27.62 16.93 -1.80
C ASN A 260 27.55 15.98 -3.00
N GLN A 261 27.71 16.55 -4.19
CA GLN A 261 28.14 15.82 -5.34
C GLN A 261 29.47 15.15 -4.95
N PHE A 262 29.40 13.83 -4.75
CA PHE A 262 30.59 13.01 -4.72
C PHE A 262 31.18 13.06 -6.14
N VAL A 263 32.02 14.03 -6.37
CA VAL A 263 32.92 14.05 -7.54
C VAL A 263 34.01 13.05 -7.19
N ILE A 264 33.85 11.82 -7.69
CA ILE A 264 34.93 10.82 -7.62
C ILE A 264 35.95 11.28 -8.62
N ASP A 265 37.07 11.77 -8.11
CA ASP A 265 38.23 12.17 -8.88
C ASP A 265 38.79 10.97 -9.68
N GLN A 266 39.03 11.17 -10.96
CA GLN A 266 39.57 10.11 -11.87
C GLN A 266 40.89 9.52 -11.35
N ASP A 267 41.69 10.30 -10.61
CA ASP A 267 42.96 9.84 -10.05
C ASP A 267 42.76 8.81 -8.93
N THR A 268 41.65 8.91 -8.15
CA THR A 268 41.28 7.94 -7.13
C THR A 268 40.90 6.60 -7.74
N ILE A 269 40.27 6.58 -8.91
CA ILE A 269 39.90 5.36 -9.65
C ILE A 269 41.14 4.69 -10.23
N LEU A 270 42.05 5.49 -10.78
CA LEU A 270 43.32 4.98 -11.36
C LEU A 270 44.26 4.40 -10.30
N GLY A 271 44.25 4.96 -9.09
CA GLY A 271 44.99 4.44 -7.94
C GLY A 271 44.51 3.06 -7.50
N ALA A 272 43.15 2.86 -7.42
CA ALA A 272 42.55 1.59 -7.06
C ALA A 272 42.83 0.47 -8.10
N LEU A 273 42.83 0.81 -9.41
CA LEU A 273 43.08 -0.14 -10.47
C LEU A 273 44.57 -0.59 -10.57
N LYS A 274 45.51 0.24 -10.11
CA LYS A 274 46.93 -0.15 -10.04
C LYS A 274 47.24 -1.11 -8.90
N GLY A 275 46.40 -1.11 -7.82
CA GLY A 275 46.54 -2.06 -6.73
C GLY A 275 46.08 -3.49 -7.03
N LEU A 276 45.22 -3.68 -8.03
CA LEU A 276 44.65 -4.99 -8.42
C LEU A 276 45.52 -5.81 -9.40
N LYS A 277 46.62 -5.26 -9.91
CA LYS A 277 47.53 -5.96 -10.83
C LYS A 277 48.70 -6.66 -10.15
N LYS A 278 48.70 -6.82 -8.84
CA LYS A 278 49.75 -7.55 -8.10
C LYS A 278 49.11 -8.56 -7.12
N ILE A 279 48.30 -9.46 -7.63
CA ILE A 279 48.06 -10.78 -7.00
C ILE A 279 48.03 -11.80 -8.15
#